data_b92bdd9e5526f4e3566719eb22264946
#
_entry.id   b92bdd9e5526f4e3566719eb22264946
#
_cell.length_a   1.000
_cell.length_b   1.000
_cell.length_c   1.000
_cell.angle_alpha   90.00
_cell.angle_beta   90.00
_cell.angle_gamma   90.00
#
_symmetry.space_group_name_H-M   'P 1'
#
loop_
_entity.id
_entity.type
_entity.pdbx_description
1 polymer ?
#
loop_
_entity_poly.entity_id
_entity_poly.type
_entity_poly.pdbx_seq_one_letter_code
_entity_poly.pdbx_strand_id
1 'polypeptide(L)'
;MLQRYTKFSYLCRVLLKKSPYMLLLYFRRYPISFLLALAIVLLSLLPIPDVRMPVEVPLVDKWTHMVMYGVLTLVIWLEYIRAHRQMRGLRLLLLAFLAPIAMGGALELMQAYLTTCRSGEWLDFVANSIGAVVGAGCGLLASRLGVRSSAKPKTGV
;
A
#
# COMPACT_ATOMS: atom_id res chain seq x y z
N MET A 1 14.69 -37.21 -2.31
CA MET A 1 13.44 -36.43 -2.49
C MET A 1 12.76 -36.02 -1.17
N LEU A 2 12.83 -36.77 -0.10
CA LEU A 2 12.17 -36.49 1.19
C LEU A 2 12.66 -35.17 1.90
N GLN A 3 13.92 -34.79 1.74
CA GLN A 3 14.48 -33.62 2.46
C GLN A 3 13.95 -32.25 1.99
N ARG A 4 13.41 -32.13 0.79
CA ARG A 4 12.79 -30.89 0.30
C ARG A 4 11.39 -30.66 0.89
N TYR A 5 10.63 -31.74 1.12
CA TYR A 5 9.28 -31.63 1.72
C TYR A 5 9.32 -31.21 3.18
N THR A 6 10.31 -31.67 3.95
CA THR A 6 10.47 -31.28 5.37
C THR A 6 10.84 -29.81 5.53
N LYS A 7 11.71 -29.26 4.66
CA LYS A 7 12.06 -27.83 4.69
C LYS A 7 10.87 -26.93 4.33
N PHE A 8 10.07 -27.32 3.34
CA PHE A 8 8.91 -26.56 2.92
C PHE A 8 7.79 -26.58 3.98
N SER A 9 7.52 -27.74 4.58
CA SER A 9 6.54 -27.85 5.66
C SER A 9 6.99 -27.12 6.94
N TYR A 10 8.30 -27.10 7.22
CA TYR A 10 8.85 -26.32 8.33
C TYR A 10 8.72 -24.81 8.06
N LEU A 11 9.05 -24.35 6.85
CA LEU A 11 8.91 -22.95 6.45
C LEU A 11 7.44 -22.49 6.49
N CYS A 12 6.53 -23.32 5.99
CA CYS A 12 5.09 -23.07 6.05
C CYS A 12 4.58 -22.97 7.49
N ARG A 13 5.04 -23.87 8.37
CA ARG A 13 4.65 -23.91 9.79
C ARG A 13 5.20 -22.70 10.57
N VAL A 14 6.44 -22.27 10.25
CA VAL A 14 7.06 -21.09 10.87
C VAL A 14 6.38 -19.78 10.38
N LEU A 15 6.05 -19.72 9.09
CA LEU A 15 5.33 -18.56 8.51
C LEU A 15 3.89 -18.46 9.04
N LEU A 16 3.18 -19.59 9.14
CA LEU A 16 1.81 -19.61 9.66
C LEU A 16 1.74 -19.32 11.17
N LYS A 17 2.75 -19.75 11.94
CA LYS A 17 2.81 -19.48 13.40
C LYS A 17 3.15 -18.02 13.72
N LYS A 18 3.81 -17.29 12.81
CA LYS A 18 4.08 -15.85 12.93
C LYS A 18 2.95 -14.97 12.38
N SER A 19 2.03 -15.51 11.59
CA SER A 19 1.07 -14.76 10.80
C SER A 19 0.10 -13.86 11.60
N PRO A 20 -0.66 -14.34 12.61
CA PRO A 20 -1.69 -13.51 13.24
C PRO A 20 -1.10 -12.36 14.08
N TYR A 21 0.01 -12.59 14.76
CA TYR A 21 0.68 -11.53 15.54
C TYR A 21 1.40 -10.51 14.69
N MET A 22 1.93 -10.95 13.52
CA MET A 22 2.60 -10.05 12.57
C MET A 22 1.61 -9.07 11.96
N LEU A 23 0.43 -9.54 11.53
CA LEU A 23 -0.61 -8.68 10.97
C LEU A 23 -1.08 -7.64 11.99
N LEU A 24 -1.33 -8.06 13.24
CA LEU A 24 -1.72 -7.16 14.33
C LEU A 24 -0.63 -6.12 14.65
N LEU A 25 0.65 -6.51 14.60
CA LEU A 25 1.77 -5.60 14.79
C LEU A 25 1.89 -4.58 13.65
N TYR A 26 1.64 -5.01 12.40
CA TYR A 26 1.61 -4.10 11.27
C TYR A 26 0.43 -3.13 11.38
N PHE A 27 -0.77 -3.60 11.72
CA PHE A 27 -1.94 -2.76 11.96
C PHE A 27 -1.67 -1.70 13.04
N ARG A 28 -1.04 -2.06 14.15
CA ARG A 28 -0.67 -1.10 15.21
C ARG A 28 0.42 -0.11 14.80
N ARG A 29 1.28 -0.48 13.85
CA ARG A 29 2.38 0.38 13.37
C ARG A 29 1.99 1.28 12.20
N TYR A 30 1.05 0.83 11.37
CA TYR A 30 0.62 1.49 10.13
C TYR A 30 -0.90 1.58 10.06
N PRO A 31 -1.57 2.17 11.06
CA PRO A 31 -3.03 2.15 11.14
C PRO A 31 -3.69 2.93 10.00
N ILE A 32 -3.15 4.10 9.64
CA ILE A 32 -3.74 4.95 8.60
C ILE A 32 -3.53 4.33 7.23
N SER A 33 -2.34 3.81 6.95
CA SER A 33 -2.05 3.10 5.68
C SER A 33 -2.95 1.88 5.50
N PHE A 34 -3.21 1.14 6.58
CA PHE A 34 -4.09 -0.02 6.53
C PHE A 34 -5.54 0.38 6.21
N LEU A 35 -6.05 1.41 6.87
CA LEU A 35 -7.39 1.93 6.61
C LEU A 35 -7.53 2.48 5.18
N LEU A 36 -6.52 3.19 4.69
CA LEU A 36 -6.50 3.68 3.30
C LEU A 36 -6.45 2.53 2.30
N ALA A 37 -5.59 1.54 2.51
CA ALA A 37 -5.53 0.37 1.65
C ALA A 37 -6.86 -0.38 1.61
N LEU A 38 -7.49 -0.58 2.78
CA LEU A 38 -8.82 -1.20 2.87
C LEU A 38 -9.87 -0.37 2.12
N ALA A 39 -9.87 0.96 2.30
CA ALA A 39 -10.79 1.84 1.59
C ALA A 39 -10.60 1.75 0.07
N ILE A 40 -9.37 1.74 -0.42
CA ILE A 40 -9.05 1.56 -1.84
C ILE A 40 -9.59 0.22 -2.35
N VAL A 41 -9.35 -0.88 -1.63
CA VAL A 41 -9.88 -2.21 -2.01
C VAL A 41 -11.39 -2.20 -2.09
N LEU A 42 -12.07 -1.64 -1.10
CA LEU A 42 -13.54 -1.57 -1.08
C LEU A 42 -14.07 -0.71 -2.23
N LEU A 43 -13.51 0.48 -2.45
CA LEU A 43 -13.92 1.37 -3.53
C LEU A 43 -13.65 0.79 -4.92
N SER A 44 -12.58 0.00 -5.06
CA SER A 44 -12.24 -0.65 -6.33
C SER A 44 -13.13 -1.84 -6.66
N LEU A 45 -13.59 -2.59 -5.67
CA LEU A 45 -14.35 -3.83 -5.87
C LEU A 45 -15.87 -3.68 -5.71
N LEU A 46 -16.33 -2.66 -4.98
CA LEU A 46 -17.76 -2.42 -4.81
C LEU A 46 -18.35 -1.78 -6.09
N PRO A 47 -19.55 -2.22 -6.50
CA PRO A 47 -20.28 -1.57 -7.58
C PRO A 47 -20.73 -0.18 -7.12
N ILE A 48 -20.01 0.84 -7.53
CA ILE A 48 -20.41 2.23 -7.30
C ILE A 48 -21.32 2.63 -8.46
N PRO A 49 -22.55 3.15 -8.20
CA PRO A 49 -23.41 3.66 -9.26
C PRO A 49 -22.68 4.76 -10.05
N ASP A 50 -22.86 4.76 -11.37
CA ASP A 50 -22.32 5.80 -12.22
C ASP A 50 -22.83 7.19 -11.77
N VAL A 51 -22.02 7.90 -11.04
CA VAL A 51 -22.29 9.30 -10.68
C VAL A 51 -22.02 10.11 -11.94
N ARG A 52 -23.07 10.48 -12.66
CA ARG A 52 -22.96 11.39 -13.79
C ARG A 52 -22.46 12.74 -13.26
N MET A 53 -21.20 13.00 -13.49
CA MET A 53 -20.62 14.30 -13.19
C MET A 53 -21.21 15.33 -14.16
N PRO A 54 -21.61 16.53 -13.69
CA PRO A 54 -22.15 17.58 -14.56
C PRO A 54 -21.11 18.15 -15.52
N VAL A 55 -19.84 17.82 -15.36
CA VAL A 55 -18.72 18.17 -16.24
C VAL A 55 -17.96 16.91 -16.60
N GLU A 56 -17.87 16.60 -17.88
CA GLU A 56 -17.03 15.52 -18.38
C GLU A 56 -15.56 15.92 -18.30
N VAL A 57 -14.89 15.55 -17.22
CA VAL A 57 -13.44 15.71 -17.11
C VAL A 57 -12.78 14.46 -17.71
N PRO A 58 -12.03 14.59 -18.81
CA PRO A 58 -11.39 13.43 -19.43
C PRO A 58 -10.42 12.78 -18.44
N LEU A 59 -10.43 11.45 -18.41
CA LEU A 59 -9.54 10.66 -17.56
C LEU A 59 -9.71 10.84 -16.05
N VAL A 60 -10.88 11.27 -15.55
CA VAL A 60 -11.16 11.42 -14.10
C VAL A 60 -10.79 10.15 -13.34
N ASP A 61 -11.12 9.00 -13.88
CA ASP A 61 -10.82 7.71 -13.29
C ASP A 61 -9.29 7.53 -13.08
N LYS A 62 -8.48 7.83 -14.09
CA LYS A 62 -7.01 7.74 -14.03
C LYS A 62 -6.41 8.70 -12.98
N TRP A 63 -6.94 9.92 -12.91
CA TRP A 63 -6.54 10.89 -11.88
C TRP A 63 -6.89 10.41 -10.49
N THR A 64 -8.06 9.80 -10.32
CA THR A 64 -8.49 9.24 -9.02
C THR A 64 -7.54 8.11 -8.58
N HIS A 65 -7.23 7.18 -9.47
CA HIS A 65 -6.26 6.11 -9.22
C HIS A 65 -4.88 6.67 -8.83
N MET A 66 -4.37 7.62 -9.58
CA MET A 66 -3.07 8.25 -9.32
C MET A 66 -3.04 8.94 -7.94
N VAL A 67 -4.09 9.70 -7.58
CA VAL A 67 -4.16 10.38 -6.29
C VAL A 67 -4.29 9.39 -5.13
N MET A 68 -5.15 8.39 -5.24
CA MET A 68 -5.34 7.37 -4.19
C MET A 68 -4.04 6.64 -3.87
N TYR A 69 -3.32 6.18 -4.89
CA TYR A 69 -2.06 5.45 -4.70
C TYR A 69 -0.90 6.38 -4.30
N GLY A 70 -0.91 7.63 -4.75
CA GLY A 70 0.03 8.65 -4.30
C GLY A 70 -0.11 8.94 -2.81
N VAL A 71 -1.34 9.16 -2.34
CA VAL A 71 -1.64 9.37 -0.91
C VAL A 71 -1.30 8.14 -0.09
N LEU A 72 -1.69 6.94 -0.53
CA LEU A 72 -1.36 5.69 0.16
C LEU A 72 0.15 5.55 0.36
N THR A 73 0.93 5.70 -0.71
CA THR A 73 2.39 5.60 -0.68
C THR A 73 3.01 6.65 0.24
N LEU A 74 2.56 7.90 0.16
CA LEU A 74 3.02 8.97 1.03
C LEU A 74 2.74 8.67 2.51
N VAL A 75 1.53 8.19 2.83
CA VAL A 75 1.15 7.88 4.22
C VAL A 75 1.97 6.71 4.75
N ILE A 76 2.18 5.63 3.97
CA ILE A 76 3.07 4.53 4.36
C ILE A 76 4.47 5.06 4.66
N TRP A 77 4.98 5.97 3.82
CA TRP A 77 6.29 6.58 4.02
C TRP A 77 6.38 7.36 5.33
N LEU A 78 5.39 8.21 5.61
CA LEU A 78 5.33 9.01 6.83
C LEU A 78 5.19 8.14 8.08
N GLU A 79 4.33 7.12 8.05
CA GLU A 79 4.19 6.16 9.15
C GLU A 79 5.48 5.36 9.37
N TYR A 80 6.19 4.98 8.28
CA TYR A 80 7.47 4.30 8.37
C TYR A 80 8.52 5.17 9.09
N ILE A 81 8.64 6.45 8.73
CA ILE A 81 9.57 7.39 9.37
C ILE A 81 9.26 7.53 10.87
N ARG A 82 7.97 7.60 11.22
CA ARG A 82 7.53 7.69 12.62
C ARG A 82 7.82 6.41 13.42
N ALA A 83 7.69 5.25 12.77
CA ALA A 83 7.83 3.95 13.41
C ALA A 83 9.29 3.49 13.56
N HIS A 84 10.23 4.03 12.77
CA HIS A 84 11.59 3.55 12.69
C HIS A 84 12.62 4.67 12.86
N ARG A 85 13.56 4.48 13.81
CA ARG A 85 14.69 5.42 14.01
C ARG A 85 15.70 5.41 12.85
N GLN A 86 15.81 4.28 12.14
CA GLN A 86 16.73 4.12 11.01
C GLN A 86 15.94 3.81 9.74
N MET A 87 16.25 4.54 8.69
CA MET A 87 15.75 4.33 7.34
C MET A 87 16.44 3.11 6.72
N ARG A 88 15.79 1.96 6.71
CA ARG A 88 16.26 0.79 5.99
C ARG A 88 15.72 0.86 4.56
N GLY A 89 16.55 1.31 3.62
CA GLY A 89 16.15 1.60 2.23
C GLY A 89 15.41 0.45 1.55
N LEU A 90 15.89 -0.79 1.69
CA LEU A 90 15.22 -1.95 1.11
C LEU A 90 13.81 -2.19 1.68
N ARG A 91 13.64 -2.08 3.00
CA ARG A 91 12.30 -2.24 3.62
C ARG A 91 11.33 -1.13 3.19
N LEU A 92 11.84 0.08 3.09
CA LEU A 92 11.06 1.22 2.65
C LEU A 92 10.66 1.08 1.17
N LEU A 93 11.58 0.63 0.32
CA LEU A 93 11.30 0.31 -1.08
C LEU A 93 10.21 -0.76 -1.19
N LEU A 94 10.31 -1.84 -0.44
CA LEU A 94 9.33 -2.94 -0.49
C LEU A 94 7.96 -2.51 0.03
N LEU A 95 7.88 -1.83 1.18
CA LEU A 95 6.62 -1.49 1.84
C LEU A 95 5.95 -0.25 1.26
N ALA A 96 6.72 0.81 1.00
CA ALA A 96 6.16 2.09 0.60
C ALA A 96 6.10 2.28 -0.92
N PHE A 97 6.73 1.42 -1.69
CA PHE A 97 6.74 1.54 -3.15
C PHE A 97 6.20 0.28 -3.83
N LEU A 98 6.84 -0.87 -3.64
CA LEU A 98 6.45 -2.08 -4.36
C LEU A 98 5.12 -2.66 -3.88
N ALA A 99 4.81 -2.59 -2.58
CA ALA A 99 3.55 -3.14 -2.06
C ALA A 99 2.31 -2.40 -2.60
N PRO A 100 2.23 -1.05 -2.63
CA PRO A 100 1.13 -0.35 -3.30
C PRO A 100 0.99 -0.69 -4.79
N ILE A 101 2.10 -0.75 -5.54
CA ILE A 101 2.07 -1.10 -6.97
C ILE A 101 1.56 -2.53 -7.16
N ALA A 102 2.05 -3.49 -6.38
CA ALA A 102 1.59 -4.87 -6.43
C ALA A 102 0.11 -5.00 -6.05
N MET A 103 -0.36 -4.23 -5.05
CA MET A 103 -1.76 -4.16 -4.68
C MET A 103 -2.61 -3.61 -5.83
N GLY A 104 -2.16 -2.55 -6.50
CA GLY A 104 -2.83 -1.99 -7.67
C GLY A 104 -2.97 -3.01 -8.79
N GLY A 105 -1.87 -3.67 -9.17
CA GLY A 105 -1.92 -4.72 -10.19
C GLY A 105 -2.82 -5.90 -9.83
N ALA A 106 -2.83 -6.30 -8.55
CA ALA A 106 -3.72 -7.36 -8.09
C ALA A 106 -5.19 -6.94 -8.17
N LEU A 107 -5.52 -5.69 -7.82
CA LEU A 107 -6.89 -5.18 -7.93
C LEU A 107 -7.35 -5.09 -9.38
N GLU A 108 -6.51 -4.64 -10.32
CA GLU A 108 -6.84 -4.64 -11.76
C GLU A 108 -7.13 -6.06 -12.28
N LEU A 109 -6.31 -7.05 -11.87
CA LEU A 109 -6.57 -8.44 -12.21
C LEU A 109 -7.88 -8.94 -11.59
N MET A 110 -8.16 -8.60 -10.33
CA MET A 110 -9.42 -8.97 -9.68
C MET A 110 -10.62 -8.32 -10.37
N GLN A 111 -10.51 -7.06 -10.79
CA GLN A 111 -11.56 -6.38 -11.56
C GLN A 111 -11.78 -7.06 -12.91
N ALA A 112 -10.71 -7.40 -13.64
CA ALA A 112 -10.80 -8.04 -14.94
C ALA A 112 -11.43 -9.44 -14.90
N TYR A 113 -11.20 -10.22 -13.83
CA TYR A 113 -11.60 -11.62 -13.77
C TYR A 113 -12.72 -11.96 -12.79
N LEU A 114 -12.92 -11.14 -11.76
CA LEU A 114 -13.85 -11.43 -10.67
C LEU A 114 -15.04 -10.47 -10.59
N THR A 115 -15.03 -9.36 -11.33
CA THR A 115 -16.14 -8.41 -11.34
C THR A 115 -16.80 -8.34 -12.71
N THR A 116 -18.12 -8.19 -12.73
CA THR A 116 -18.89 -7.97 -13.96
C THR A 116 -19.23 -6.49 -14.18
N CYS A 117 -18.98 -5.66 -13.17
CA CYS A 117 -19.39 -4.26 -13.13
C CYS A 117 -18.26 -3.29 -13.52
N ARG A 118 -17.00 -3.74 -13.53
CA ARG A 118 -15.82 -2.96 -13.92
C ARG A 118 -14.87 -3.83 -14.73
N SER A 119 -14.34 -3.26 -15.80
CA SER A 119 -13.24 -3.86 -16.55
C SER A 119 -11.93 -3.39 -15.96
N GLY A 120 -11.02 -4.33 -15.65
CA GLY A 120 -9.65 -3.96 -15.29
C GLY A 120 -8.96 -3.32 -16.49
N GLU A 121 -8.42 -2.12 -16.31
CA GLU A 121 -7.75 -1.38 -17.37
C GLU A 121 -6.26 -1.27 -17.12
N TRP A 122 -5.45 -1.60 -18.12
CA TRP A 122 -4.01 -1.46 -18.01
C TRP A 122 -3.55 -0.03 -17.69
N LEU A 123 -4.29 0.98 -18.19
CA LEU A 123 -3.99 2.38 -17.90
C LEU A 123 -4.20 2.75 -16.44
N ASP A 124 -5.10 2.08 -15.73
CA ASP A 124 -5.31 2.30 -14.29
C ASP A 124 -4.13 1.77 -13.48
N PHE A 125 -3.56 0.62 -13.88
CA PHE A 125 -2.32 0.14 -13.30
C PHE A 125 -1.15 1.11 -13.51
N VAL A 126 -1.05 1.72 -14.70
CA VAL A 126 -0.05 2.76 -14.97
C VAL A 126 -0.28 3.99 -14.09
N ALA A 127 -1.53 4.45 -13.97
CA ALA A 127 -1.90 5.58 -13.12
C ALA A 127 -1.57 5.31 -11.64
N ASN A 128 -1.87 4.10 -11.13
CA ASN A 128 -1.51 3.64 -9.80
C ASN A 128 0.01 3.71 -9.57
N SER A 129 0.78 3.25 -10.55
CA SER A 129 2.25 3.23 -10.49
C SER A 129 2.84 4.65 -10.48
N ILE A 130 2.33 5.54 -11.32
CA ILE A 130 2.73 6.96 -11.34
C ILE A 130 2.40 7.61 -9.99
N GLY A 131 1.21 7.38 -9.46
CA GLY A 131 0.81 7.86 -8.14
C GLY A 131 1.79 7.41 -7.05
N ALA A 132 2.14 6.13 -7.03
CA ALA A 132 3.10 5.58 -6.09
C ALA A 132 4.49 6.23 -6.21
N VAL A 133 4.98 6.50 -7.43
CA VAL A 133 6.25 7.22 -7.67
C VAL A 133 6.19 8.63 -7.11
N VAL A 134 5.13 9.37 -7.39
CA VAL A 134 4.94 10.75 -6.88
C VAL A 134 4.85 10.75 -5.36
N GLY A 135 4.06 9.85 -4.77
CA GLY A 135 3.93 9.71 -3.31
C GLY A 135 5.26 9.39 -2.64
N ALA A 136 6.06 8.48 -3.23
CA ALA A 136 7.40 8.15 -2.73
C ALA A 136 8.37 9.34 -2.83
N GLY A 137 8.30 10.10 -3.93
CA GLY A 137 9.08 11.34 -4.11
C GLY A 137 8.77 12.38 -3.04
N CYS A 138 7.48 12.63 -2.78
CA CYS A 138 7.02 13.51 -1.70
C CYS A 138 7.48 13.02 -0.32
N GLY A 139 7.38 11.72 -0.06
CA GLY A 139 7.85 11.09 1.17
C GLY A 139 9.36 11.23 1.38
N LEU A 140 10.14 11.06 0.31
CA LEU A 140 11.59 11.27 0.33
C LEU A 140 11.94 12.73 0.63
N LEU A 141 11.24 13.67 0.00
CA LEU A 141 11.42 15.11 0.25
C LEU A 141 11.09 15.45 1.71
N ALA A 142 9.96 14.99 2.22
CA ALA A 142 9.57 15.17 3.61
C ALA A 142 10.62 14.64 4.60
N SER A 143 11.23 13.48 4.27
CA SER A 143 12.30 12.91 5.11
C SER A 143 13.58 13.74 5.10
N ARG A 144 13.90 14.40 3.99
CA ARG A 144 15.06 15.30 3.88
C ARG A 144 14.83 16.65 4.59
N LEU A 145 13.61 17.17 4.56
CA LEU A 145 13.23 18.42 5.21
C LEU A 145 13.10 18.31 6.73
N GLY A 146 13.44 17.18 7.32
CA GLY A 146 13.51 17.04 8.76
C GLY A 146 12.16 16.82 9.45
N VAL A 147 11.12 16.32 8.77
CA VAL A 147 9.91 15.79 9.38
C VAL A 147 10.22 14.51 10.20
N ARG A 148 11.41 14.47 10.80
CA ARG A 148 11.76 13.53 11.85
C ARG A 148 10.95 13.94 13.07
N SER A 149 9.86 13.20 13.31
CA SER A 149 9.12 13.33 14.55
C SER A 149 10.11 13.38 15.70
N SER A 150 10.03 14.45 16.49
CA SER A 150 10.65 14.60 17.80
C SER A 150 9.98 13.60 18.75
N ALA A 151 10.24 12.33 18.56
CA ALA A 151 9.93 11.29 19.53
C ALA A 151 10.88 11.54 20.71
N LYS A 152 10.39 12.31 21.70
CA LYS A 152 11.05 12.47 23.01
C LYS A 152 11.51 11.07 23.47
N PRO A 153 12.79 10.89 23.86
CA PRO A 153 13.18 9.67 24.54
C PRO A 153 12.30 9.56 25.78
N LYS A 154 11.62 8.44 25.96
CA LYS A 154 11.04 8.10 27.25
C LYS A 154 12.23 7.95 28.20
N THR A 155 12.54 9.00 28.93
CA THR A 155 13.38 8.93 30.13
C THR A 155 12.63 8.03 31.09
N GLY A 156 13.06 6.76 31.14
CA GLY A 156 12.66 5.88 32.22
C GLY A 156 13.27 6.41 33.52
N VAL A 157 12.43 6.63 34.50
CA VAL A 157 12.76 6.57 35.91
C VAL A 157 12.30 5.22 36.38
#